data_e64fda6e678cb7644b89a7e6f3277062
#
_entry.id   e64fda6e678cb7644b89a7e6f3277062
#
_cell.length_a   1.000
_cell.length_b   1.000
_cell.length_c   1.000
_cell.angle_alpha   90.00
_cell.angle_beta   90.00
_cell.angle_gamma   90.00
#
_symmetry.space_group_name_H-M   'P 1'
#
loop_
_entity.id
_entity.type
_entity.pdbx_description
1 polymer ?
#
loop_
_entity_poly.entity_id
_entity_poly.type
_entity_poly.pdbx_seq_one_letter_code
_entity_poly.pdbx_strand_id
1 'polypeptide(L)'
;MLTLAPFTFCANNVPGTDPIRAMDMARRCGFHTIELSAIDGISEQIVAERVSPEYVMQIERELQKRDLQCTALSAHCDMTDEAQFARLLKKIEFAGQIGAQLVNTRCGPKARYAVFEERVKRAAEAADRYGLRLGLESYGDIVGPASECGGVFAELDLPHVQYTYDPGNTYRFCRGEIRLDEDLQNASVPVAYLHMKDGSIHDGYIWNEPIGQGVFPYPAMLAALERQGGTLGCALEMPMSFCVSVRDLSFRFLEPSDEQLYA
;
A
#
# COMPACT_ATOMS: atom_id res chain seq x y z
N MET A 1 -18.97 -15.27 -3.13
CA MET A 1 -18.78 -14.90 -1.71
C MET A 1 -17.39 -14.37 -1.55
N LEU A 2 -17.22 -13.21 -0.89
CA LEU A 2 -15.91 -12.63 -0.57
C LEU A 2 -15.30 -13.35 0.62
N THR A 3 -14.02 -13.71 0.53
CA THR A 3 -13.23 -14.22 1.65
C THR A 3 -12.23 -13.13 2.04
N LEU A 4 -12.26 -12.70 3.30
CA LEU A 4 -11.27 -11.77 3.82
C LEU A 4 -10.05 -12.55 4.32
N ALA A 5 -8.86 -12.14 3.88
CA ALA A 5 -7.61 -12.56 4.49
C ALA A 5 -7.47 -11.96 5.91
N PRO A 6 -6.55 -12.45 6.75
CA PRO A 6 -6.29 -11.84 8.04
C PRO A 6 -6.01 -10.33 7.91
N PHE A 7 -6.60 -9.56 8.83
CA PHE A 7 -6.41 -8.11 8.86
C PHE A 7 -4.98 -7.77 9.23
N THR A 8 -4.31 -6.98 8.41
CA THR A 8 -2.89 -6.68 8.52
C THR A 8 -2.66 -5.25 9.01
N PHE A 9 -1.71 -5.05 9.90
CA PHE A 9 -1.24 -3.72 10.30
C PHE A 9 -0.24 -3.21 9.28
N CYS A 10 -0.48 -2.04 8.70
CA CYS A 10 0.51 -1.41 7.83
C CYS A 10 1.51 -0.59 8.65
N ALA A 11 2.78 -0.92 8.53
CA ALA A 11 3.86 -0.26 9.27
C ALA A 11 4.06 1.22 8.88
N ASN A 12 3.51 1.66 7.75
CA ASN A 12 3.48 3.07 7.35
C ASN A 12 2.68 3.96 8.32
N ASN A 13 1.84 3.38 9.18
CA ASN A 13 1.16 4.09 10.28
C ASN A 13 2.15 4.68 11.28
N VAL A 14 3.35 4.11 11.38
CA VAL A 14 4.36 4.51 12.35
C VAL A 14 5.45 5.30 11.64
N PRO A 15 5.56 6.61 11.91
CA PRO A 15 6.58 7.44 11.28
C PRO A 15 7.98 7.04 11.71
N GLY A 16 8.96 7.26 10.81
CA GLY A 16 10.37 6.98 11.05
C GLY A 16 10.88 5.70 10.40
N THR A 17 12.09 5.31 10.77
CA THR A 17 12.87 4.26 10.09
C THR A 17 13.10 3.01 10.96
N ASP A 18 12.45 2.93 12.12
CA ASP A 18 12.59 1.80 13.05
C ASP A 18 11.49 0.75 12.83
N PRO A 19 11.78 -0.41 12.24
CA PRO A 19 10.81 -1.47 12.06
C PRO A 19 10.35 -2.08 13.39
N ILE A 20 11.17 -2.03 14.42
CA ILE A 20 10.84 -2.60 15.73
C ILE A 20 9.69 -1.84 16.38
N ARG A 21 9.73 -0.50 16.31
CA ARG A 21 8.63 0.34 16.82
C ARG A 21 7.31 0.02 16.12
N ALA A 22 7.32 -0.20 14.79
CA ALA A 22 6.13 -0.57 14.05
C ALA A 22 5.60 -1.96 14.45
N MET A 23 6.50 -2.94 14.63
CA MET A 23 6.15 -4.27 15.10
C MET A 23 5.56 -4.26 16.52
N ASP A 24 6.15 -3.48 17.44
CA ASP A 24 5.63 -3.33 18.81
C ASP A 24 4.24 -2.70 18.81
N MET A 25 4.01 -1.69 17.95
CA MET A 25 2.70 -1.07 17.80
C MET A 25 1.67 -2.06 17.23
N ALA A 26 2.00 -2.80 16.18
CA ALA A 26 1.12 -3.82 15.61
C ALA A 26 0.65 -4.81 16.69
N ARG A 27 1.57 -5.30 17.54
CA ARG A 27 1.22 -6.23 18.64
C ARG A 27 0.38 -5.58 19.73
N ARG A 28 0.68 -4.35 20.11
CA ARG A 28 -0.12 -3.60 21.10
C ARG A 28 -1.55 -3.36 20.62
N CYS A 29 -1.74 -3.18 19.30
CA CYS A 29 -3.06 -3.07 18.67
C CYS A 29 -3.73 -4.44 18.40
N GLY A 30 -3.12 -5.56 18.80
CA GLY A 30 -3.70 -6.90 18.69
C GLY A 30 -3.51 -7.58 17.35
N PHE A 31 -2.71 -7.02 16.43
CA PHE A 31 -2.44 -7.66 15.14
C PHE A 31 -1.41 -8.78 15.25
N HIS A 32 -1.59 -9.83 14.43
CA HIS A 32 -0.64 -10.92 14.24
C HIS A 32 0.01 -10.91 12.86
N THR A 33 -0.45 -10.05 11.97
CA THR A 33 0.09 -9.85 10.63
C THR A 33 0.49 -8.40 10.42
N ILE A 34 1.59 -8.19 9.72
CA ILE A 34 2.14 -6.86 9.41
C ILE A 34 2.52 -6.75 7.95
N GLU A 35 2.20 -5.61 7.35
CA GLU A 35 2.79 -5.13 6.11
C GLU A 35 3.94 -4.20 6.47
N LEU A 36 5.18 -4.64 6.26
CA LEU A 36 6.36 -3.83 6.54
C LEU A 36 6.48 -2.67 5.54
N SER A 37 7.13 -1.60 5.95
CA SER A 37 7.32 -0.42 5.12
C SER A 37 8.76 -0.24 4.65
N ALA A 38 8.92 -0.02 3.35
CA ALA A 38 10.16 0.26 2.66
C ALA A 38 10.01 1.48 1.73
N ILE A 39 9.30 2.53 2.20
CA ILE A 39 8.99 3.73 1.41
C ILE A 39 10.08 4.76 1.62
N ASP A 40 10.91 4.96 0.61
CA ASP A 40 12.08 5.82 0.64
C ASP A 40 11.71 7.26 1.06
N GLY A 41 12.39 7.77 2.09
CA GLY A 41 12.22 9.13 2.60
C GLY A 41 10.92 9.40 3.38
N ILE A 42 10.03 8.41 3.55
CA ILE A 42 8.76 8.55 4.28
C ILE A 42 8.73 7.60 5.48
N SER A 43 8.74 6.30 5.24
CA SER A 43 8.76 5.25 6.26
C SER A 43 9.70 4.13 5.82
N GLU A 44 10.96 4.46 5.68
CA GLU A 44 12.02 3.57 5.20
C GLU A 44 12.52 2.67 6.34
N GLN A 45 11.62 1.83 6.87
CA GLN A 45 11.93 0.90 7.94
C GLN A 45 12.74 -0.30 7.42
N ILE A 46 12.50 -0.70 6.18
CA ILE A 46 13.31 -1.68 5.46
C ILE A 46 14.11 -0.93 4.39
N VAL A 47 15.44 -0.95 4.55
CA VAL A 47 16.38 -0.20 3.72
C VAL A 47 16.96 -1.11 2.65
N ALA A 48 16.76 -0.78 1.38
CA ALA A 48 17.17 -1.61 0.24
C ALA A 48 18.68 -1.92 0.23
N GLU A 49 19.52 -0.97 0.64
CA GLU A 49 20.98 -1.11 0.68
C GLU A 49 21.47 -2.07 1.77
N ARG A 50 20.61 -2.37 2.76
CA ARG A 50 20.93 -3.30 3.86
C ARG A 50 20.50 -4.73 3.57
N VAL A 51 19.77 -4.98 2.47
CA VAL A 51 19.26 -6.32 2.15
C VAL A 51 20.41 -7.29 1.99
N SER A 52 20.47 -8.24 2.91
CA SER A 52 21.42 -9.35 2.97
C SER A 52 20.77 -10.50 3.75
N PRO A 53 21.25 -11.73 3.65
CA PRO A 53 20.72 -12.84 4.45
C PRO A 53 20.73 -12.57 5.95
N GLU A 54 21.75 -11.89 6.47
CA GLU A 54 21.88 -11.54 7.89
C GLU A 54 20.82 -10.52 8.32
N TYR A 55 20.56 -9.52 7.46
CA TYR A 55 19.54 -8.51 7.72
C TYR A 55 18.12 -9.13 7.69
N VAL A 56 17.83 -9.99 6.72
CA VAL A 56 16.56 -10.73 6.66
C VAL A 56 16.37 -11.57 7.93
N MET A 57 17.37 -12.37 8.32
CA MET A 57 17.33 -13.16 9.56
C MET A 57 17.14 -12.29 10.81
N GLN A 58 17.72 -11.08 10.84
CA GLN A 58 17.50 -10.14 11.95
C GLN A 58 16.03 -9.72 12.05
N ILE A 59 15.44 -9.29 10.94
CA ILE A 59 14.03 -8.88 10.90
C ILE A 59 13.10 -10.05 11.22
N GLU A 60 13.39 -11.23 10.68
CA GLU A 60 12.64 -12.45 10.94
C GLU A 60 12.61 -12.81 12.44
N ARG A 61 13.75 -12.73 13.12
CA ARG A 61 13.83 -12.95 14.58
C ARG A 61 12.98 -11.93 15.36
N GLU A 62 12.97 -10.67 14.92
CA GLU A 62 12.17 -9.63 15.58
C GLU A 62 10.67 -9.83 15.37
N LEU A 63 10.25 -10.31 14.21
CA LEU A 63 8.87 -10.74 13.93
C LEU A 63 8.48 -11.94 14.83
N GLN A 64 9.33 -12.98 14.88
CA GLN A 64 9.09 -14.18 15.68
C GLN A 64 8.96 -13.88 17.18
N LYS A 65 9.84 -13.04 17.73
CA LYS A 65 9.76 -12.59 19.14
C LYS A 65 8.41 -11.97 19.50
N ARG A 66 7.72 -11.40 18.52
CA ARG A 66 6.46 -10.69 18.67
C ARG A 66 5.25 -11.47 18.19
N ASP A 67 5.44 -12.73 17.80
CA ASP A 67 4.36 -13.54 17.20
C ASP A 67 3.68 -12.77 16.04
N LEU A 68 4.50 -12.19 15.14
CA LEU A 68 4.09 -11.48 13.95
C LEU A 68 4.52 -12.23 12.69
N GLN A 69 3.65 -12.22 11.68
CA GLN A 69 3.95 -12.68 10.33
C GLN A 69 3.95 -11.48 9.37
N CYS A 70 5.02 -11.31 8.60
CA CYS A 70 5.04 -10.36 7.48
C CYS A 70 4.25 -10.94 6.31
N THR A 71 3.13 -10.32 5.94
CA THR A 71 2.28 -10.77 4.82
C THR A 71 2.48 -9.95 3.56
N ALA A 72 2.91 -8.71 3.70
CA ALA A 72 3.14 -7.80 2.58
C ALA A 72 4.29 -6.82 2.88
N LEU A 73 4.79 -6.18 1.83
CA LEU A 73 5.75 -5.09 1.90
C LEU A 73 5.24 -3.89 1.10
N SER A 74 5.05 -2.73 1.74
CA SER A 74 4.89 -1.46 1.05
C SER A 74 6.25 -0.98 0.55
N ALA A 75 6.47 -0.99 -0.77
CA ALA A 75 7.72 -0.62 -1.41
C ALA A 75 7.51 0.47 -2.48
N HIS A 76 6.72 1.48 -2.13
CA HIS A 76 6.32 2.53 -3.06
C HIS A 76 7.52 3.27 -3.64
N CYS A 77 7.57 3.33 -4.97
CA CYS A 77 8.58 4.07 -5.72
C CYS A 77 8.01 4.56 -7.06
N ASP A 78 8.67 5.50 -7.70
CA ASP A 78 8.49 5.76 -9.12
C ASP A 78 9.29 4.70 -9.90
N MET A 79 8.59 3.71 -10.47
CA MET A 79 9.25 2.67 -11.28
C MET A 79 9.96 3.23 -12.49
N THR A 80 9.61 4.42 -12.94
CA THR A 80 10.22 5.06 -14.13
C THR A 80 11.54 5.76 -13.80
N ASP A 81 11.88 5.92 -12.52
CA ASP A 81 13.18 6.36 -12.05
C ASP A 81 14.15 5.18 -11.93
N GLU A 82 15.34 5.28 -12.48
CA GLU A 82 16.34 4.19 -12.54
C GLU A 82 16.79 3.75 -11.14
N ALA A 83 17.11 4.71 -10.28
CA ALA A 83 17.64 4.42 -8.96
C ALA A 83 16.57 3.83 -8.05
N GLN A 84 15.35 4.39 -8.08
CA GLN A 84 14.23 3.85 -7.31
C GLN A 84 13.83 2.45 -7.79
N PHE A 85 13.85 2.21 -9.10
CA PHE A 85 13.55 0.87 -9.64
C PHE A 85 14.60 -0.17 -9.21
N ALA A 86 15.89 0.18 -9.24
CA ALA A 86 16.95 -0.72 -8.75
C ALA A 86 16.76 -1.07 -7.27
N ARG A 87 16.32 -0.11 -6.44
CA ARG A 87 15.96 -0.33 -5.03
C ARG A 87 14.72 -1.22 -4.88
N LEU A 88 13.70 -1.02 -5.74
CA LEU A 88 12.49 -1.87 -5.73
C LEU A 88 12.84 -3.35 -5.93
N LEU A 89 13.74 -3.68 -6.86
CA LEU A 89 14.16 -5.06 -7.07
C LEU A 89 14.79 -5.70 -5.83
N LYS A 90 15.58 -4.95 -5.06
CA LYS A 90 16.12 -5.42 -3.76
C LYS A 90 15.04 -5.56 -2.69
N LYS A 91 14.03 -4.68 -2.69
CA LYS A 91 12.89 -4.78 -1.78
C LYS A 91 12.02 -6.00 -2.09
N ILE A 92 11.85 -6.34 -3.38
CA ILE A 92 11.19 -7.58 -3.82
C ILE A 92 11.97 -8.81 -3.33
N GLU A 93 13.29 -8.80 -3.46
CA GLU A 93 14.16 -9.87 -2.93
C GLU A 93 13.98 -10.03 -1.41
N PHE A 94 14.02 -8.93 -0.65
CA PHE A 94 13.77 -8.95 0.79
C PHE A 94 12.39 -9.53 1.11
N ALA A 95 11.33 -9.09 0.41
CA ALA A 95 9.97 -9.57 0.62
C ALA A 95 9.85 -11.09 0.40
N GLY A 96 10.52 -11.59 -0.64
CA GLY A 96 10.56 -13.02 -0.92
C GLY A 96 11.28 -13.81 0.17
N GLN A 97 12.42 -13.31 0.63
CA GLN A 97 13.23 -13.99 1.66
C GLN A 97 12.54 -13.98 3.03
N ILE A 98 11.80 -12.91 3.39
CA ILE A 98 11.05 -12.85 4.66
C ILE A 98 9.73 -13.64 4.63
N GLY A 99 9.35 -14.21 3.48
CA GLY A 99 8.13 -15.00 3.33
C GLY A 99 6.84 -14.17 3.18
N ALA A 100 6.95 -12.92 2.73
CA ALA A 100 5.78 -12.13 2.33
C ALA A 100 5.06 -12.76 1.13
N GLN A 101 3.83 -12.34 0.89
CA GLN A 101 3.01 -12.82 -0.23
C GLN A 101 2.80 -11.74 -1.30
N LEU A 102 3.02 -10.49 -0.93
CA LEU A 102 2.70 -9.32 -1.75
C LEU A 102 3.74 -8.22 -1.56
N VAL A 103 4.08 -7.55 -2.65
CA VAL A 103 4.79 -6.26 -2.64
C VAL A 103 3.88 -5.22 -3.27
N ASN A 104 3.49 -4.20 -2.52
CA ASN A 104 2.73 -3.06 -3.00
C ASN A 104 3.67 -1.94 -3.46
N THR A 105 3.40 -1.35 -4.63
CA THR A 105 4.21 -0.26 -5.17
C THR A 105 3.38 0.68 -6.03
N ARG A 106 3.97 1.81 -6.40
CA ARG A 106 3.39 2.79 -7.33
C ARG A 106 3.93 2.56 -8.73
N CYS A 107 3.33 3.24 -9.72
CA CYS A 107 3.70 3.07 -11.12
C CYS A 107 4.70 4.13 -11.61
N GLY A 108 4.40 5.40 -11.38
CA GLY A 108 5.08 6.56 -11.92
C GLY A 108 4.17 7.42 -12.81
N PRO A 109 4.68 8.49 -13.43
CA PRO A 109 3.89 9.41 -14.23
C PRO A 109 3.52 8.81 -15.61
N LYS A 110 2.29 9.05 -16.05
CA LYS A 110 1.74 8.57 -17.34
C LYS A 110 2.60 8.97 -18.55
N ALA A 111 3.24 10.13 -18.48
CA ALA A 111 4.14 10.60 -19.53
C ALA A 111 5.33 9.65 -19.80
N ARG A 112 5.61 8.73 -18.87
CA ARG A 112 6.69 7.74 -18.99
C ARG A 112 6.15 6.30 -19.05
N TYR A 113 4.95 6.12 -19.57
CA TYR A 113 4.24 4.82 -19.61
C TYR A 113 5.07 3.69 -20.23
N ALA A 114 5.75 3.94 -21.36
CA ALA A 114 6.58 2.91 -21.99
C ALA A 114 7.74 2.41 -21.10
N VAL A 115 8.32 3.29 -20.28
CA VAL A 115 9.34 2.89 -19.29
C VAL A 115 8.71 2.10 -18.16
N PHE A 116 7.54 2.52 -17.68
CA PHE A 116 6.77 1.77 -16.70
C PHE A 116 6.44 0.36 -17.20
N GLU A 117 5.91 0.24 -18.43
CA GLU A 117 5.53 -1.06 -19.01
C GLU A 117 6.70 -2.05 -19.09
N GLU A 118 7.89 -1.60 -19.51
CA GLU A 118 9.08 -2.44 -19.48
C GLU A 118 9.45 -2.88 -18.05
N ARG A 119 9.42 -1.94 -17.11
CA ARG A 119 9.90 -2.17 -15.75
C ARG A 119 8.92 -2.98 -14.90
N VAL A 120 7.62 -2.81 -15.09
CA VAL A 120 6.63 -3.63 -14.37
C VAL A 120 6.76 -5.10 -14.76
N LYS A 121 7.06 -5.42 -16.03
CA LYS A 121 7.35 -6.81 -16.46
C LYS A 121 8.55 -7.38 -15.72
N ARG A 122 9.64 -6.61 -15.63
CA ARG A 122 10.85 -7.02 -14.87
C ARG A 122 10.60 -7.17 -13.37
N ALA A 123 9.80 -6.28 -12.78
CA ALA A 123 9.42 -6.36 -11.38
C ALA A 123 8.53 -7.59 -11.11
N ALA A 124 7.58 -7.86 -12.00
CA ALA A 124 6.73 -9.05 -11.94
C ALA A 124 7.54 -10.35 -12.04
N GLU A 125 8.50 -10.44 -12.98
CA GLU A 125 9.43 -11.57 -13.08
C GLU A 125 10.30 -11.73 -11.82
N ALA A 126 10.72 -10.63 -11.21
CA ALA A 126 11.47 -10.67 -9.96
C ALA A 126 10.61 -11.18 -8.81
N ALA A 127 9.34 -10.75 -8.72
CA ALA A 127 8.39 -11.20 -7.72
C ALA A 127 8.03 -12.69 -7.90
N ASP A 128 7.79 -13.12 -9.13
CA ASP A 128 7.42 -14.50 -9.45
C ASP A 128 8.48 -15.52 -9.01
N ARG A 129 9.76 -15.18 -9.09
CA ARG A 129 10.86 -16.02 -8.59
C ARG A 129 10.73 -16.41 -7.12
N TYR A 130 9.99 -15.63 -6.34
CA TYR A 130 9.73 -15.87 -4.92
C TYR A 130 8.26 -16.26 -4.66
N GLY A 131 7.45 -16.46 -5.71
CA GLY A 131 6.01 -16.70 -5.56
C GLY A 131 5.23 -15.51 -5.01
N LEU A 132 5.77 -14.30 -5.13
CA LEU A 132 5.14 -13.06 -4.69
C LEU A 132 4.16 -12.54 -5.75
N ARG A 133 3.14 -11.85 -5.30
CA ARG A 133 2.32 -10.97 -6.14
C ARG A 133 2.88 -9.56 -6.10
N LEU A 134 2.71 -8.83 -7.20
CA LEU A 134 3.04 -7.42 -7.29
C LEU A 134 1.73 -6.61 -7.31
N GLY A 135 1.50 -5.82 -6.27
CA GLY A 135 0.36 -4.92 -6.16
C GLY A 135 0.70 -3.55 -6.75
N LEU A 136 -0.07 -3.13 -7.75
CA LEU A 136 -0.03 -1.76 -8.27
C LEU A 136 -1.11 -0.97 -7.55
N GLU A 137 -0.68 -0.02 -6.73
CA GLU A 137 -1.58 0.76 -5.91
C GLU A 137 -2.22 1.92 -6.68
N SER A 138 -3.48 2.23 -6.36
CA SER A 138 -4.18 3.41 -6.83
C SER A 138 -3.49 4.69 -6.36
N TYR A 139 -2.44 5.08 -7.08
CA TYR A 139 -1.60 6.22 -6.75
C TYR A 139 -1.13 6.95 -8.01
N GLY A 140 -1.97 7.82 -8.54
CA GLY A 140 -1.60 8.66 -9.69
C GLY A 140 -2.35 8.33 -10.97
N ASP A 141 -1.71 8.65 -12.08
CA ASP A 141 -2.34 8.74 -13.40
C ASP A 141 -2.15 7.49 -14.29
N ILE A 142 -1.28 6.54 -13.92
CA ILE A 142 -1.20 5.24 -14.60
C ILE A 142 -2.20 4.27 -13.99
N VAL A 143 -2.17 4.12 -12.66
CA VAL A 143 -3.11 3.31 -11.90
C VAL A 143 -3.81 4.22 -10.90
N GLY A 144 -5.05 4.57 -11.20
CA GLY A 144 -5.90 5.47 -10.45
C GLY A 144 -7.17 4.78 -9.95
N PRO A 145 -8.35 5.41 -10.11
CA PRO A 145 -9.63 4.84 -9.70
C PRO A 145 -9.90 3.45 -10.28
N ALA A 146 -10.59 2.61 -9.53
CA ALA A 146 -10.91 1.24 -9.92
C ALA A 146 -11.75 1.17 -11.20
N SER A 147 -12.61 2.15 -11.40
CA SER A 147 -13.46 2.27 -12.60
C SER A 147 -12.69 2.59 -13.89
N GLU A 148 -11.46 3.11 -13.79
CA GLU A 148 -10.71 3.66 -14.92
C GLU A 148 -9.49 2.84 -15.34
N CYS A 149 -8.91 2.04 -14.41
CA CYS A 149 -7.59 1.43 -14.64
C CYS A 149 -7.61 0.03 -15.29
N GLY A 150 -8.78 -0.55 -15.58
CA GLY A 150 -8.89 -1.90 -16.17
C GLY A 150 -8.13 -2.07 -17.47
N GLY A 151 -8.07 -1.03 -18.31
CA GLY A 151 -7.31 -1.06 -19.56
C GLY A 151 -5.81 -1.30 -19.35
N VAL A 152 -5.22 -0.72 -18.31
CA VAL A 152 -3.80 -0.92 -17.97
C VAL A 152 -3.53 -2.38 -17.64
N PHE A 153 -4.35 -2.99 -16.78
CA PHE A 153 -4.18 -4.39 -16.39
C PHE A 153 -4.44 -5.36 -17.55
N ALA A 154 -5.40 -5.06 -18.41
CA ALA A 154 -5.66 -5.85 -19.62
C ALA A 154 -4.49 -5.78 -20.63
N GLU A 155 -3.87 -4.62 -20.80
CA GLU A 155 -2.72 -4.42 -21.68
C GLU A 155 -1.45 -5.11 -21.14
N LEU A 156 -1.23 -5.04 -19.81
CA LEU A 156 -0.08 -5.68 -19.18
C LEU A 156 -0.16 -7.21 -19.26
N ASP A 157 -1.34 -7.78 -19.09
CA ASP A 157 -1.62 -9.23 -19.11
C ASP A 157 -0.62 -10.05 -18.26
N LEU A 158 -0.37 -9.58 -17.03
CA LEU A 158 0.59 -10.19 -16.11
C LEU A 158 -0.16 -10.87 -14.96
N PRO A 159 -0.19 -12.23 -14.89
CA PRO A 159 -1.08 -12.95 -13.95
C PRO A 159 -0.76 -12.75 -12.47
N HIS A 160 0.48 -12.36 -12.15
CA HIS A 160 0.92 -12.10 -10.77
C HIS A 160 0.92 -10.62 -10.39
N VAL A 161 0.49 -9.74 -11.33
CA VAL A 161 0.27 -8.32 -11.07
C VAL A 161 -1.19 -8.09 -10.74
N GLN A 162 -1.45 -7.43 -9.62
CA GLN A 162 -2.80 -7.22 -9.12
C GLN A 162 -3.04 -5.76 -8.75
N TYR A 163 -4.31 -5.38 -8.67
CA TYR A 163 -4.72 -4.05 -8.26
C TYR A 163 -4.84 -3.97 -6.73
N THR A 164 -4.13 -3.00 -6.15
CA THR A 164 -4.26 -2.59 -4.76
C THR A 164 -5.06 -1.28 -4.71
N TYR A 165 -6.25 -1.33 -4.13
CA TYR A 165 -7.09 -0.16 -3.96
C TYR A 165 -6.77 0.55 -2.65
N ASP A 166 -6.53 1.85 -2.73
CA ASP A 166 -6.37 2.75 -1.61
C ASP A 166 -7.38 3.90 -1.73
N PRO A 167 -8.46 3.90 -0.95
CA PRO A 167 -9.47 4.94 -1.02
C PRO A 167 -8.93 6.32 -0.65
N GLY A 168 -7.96 6.40 0.27
CA GLY A 168 -7.34 7.67 0.65
C GLY A 168 -6.53 8.28 -0.48
N ASN A 169 -5.75 7.47 -1.18
CA ASN A 169 -5.01 7.91 -2.35
C ASN A 169 -5.95 8.28 -3.50
N THR A 170 -6.94 7.44 -3.79
CA THR A 170 -7.95 7.71 -4.82
C THR A 170 -8.68 9.02 -4.54
N TYR A 171 -9.16 9.20 -3.29
CA TYR A 171 -9.83 10.44 -2.86
C TYR A 171 -8.92 11.67 -2.99
N ARG A 172 -7.65 11.53 -2.62
CA ARG A 172 -6.65 12.59 -2.72
C ARG A 172 -6.37 13.00 -4.16
N PHE A 173 -6.11 12.05 -5.06
CA PHE A 173 -5.81 12.36 -6.46
C PHE A 173 -7.01 12.94 -7.19
N CYS A 174 -8.22 12.54 -6.81
CA CYS A 174 -9.47 13.13 -7.30
C CYS A 174 -9.89 14.39 -6.52
N ARG A 175 -9.03 14.93 -5.62
CA ARG A 175 -9.27 16.17 -4.84
C ARG A 175 -10.57 16.18 -4.04
N GLY A 176 -11.02 14.99 -3.62
CA GLY A 176 -12.28 14.80 -2.90
C GLY A 176 -13.53 14.77 -3.78
N GLU A 177 -13.40 14.85 -5.09
CA GLU A 177 -14.54 14.94 -6.01
C GLU A 177 -15.07 13.56 -6.48
N ILE A 178 -14.44 12.45 -6.00
CA ILE A 178 -14.86 11.09 -6.34
C ILE A 178 -15.84 10.51 -5.32
N ARG A 179 -16.78 9.70 -5.81
CA ARG A 179 -17.63 8.82 -5.02
C ARG A 179 -16.98 7.43 -4.96
N LEU A 180 -16.31 7.12 -3.84
CA LEU A 180 -15.55 5.88 -3.67
C LEU A 180 -16.41 4.61 -3.76
N ASP A 181 -17.66 4.68 -3.33
CA ASP A 181 -18.63 3.60 -3.47
C ASP A 181 -19.03 3.36 -4.92
N GLU A 182 -19.23 4.42 -5.70
CA GLU A 182 -19.54 4.33 -7.13
C GLU A 182 -18.32 3.86 -7.94
N ASP A 183 -17.11 4.29 -7.59
CA ASP A 183 -15.85 3.84 -8.19
C ASP A 183 -15.70 2.32 -8.05
N LEU A 184 -15.88 1.79 -6.84
CA LEU A 184 -15.83 0.34 -6.60
C LEU A 184 -16.99 -0.43 -7.22
N GLN A 185 -18.19 0.17 -7.31
CA GLN A 185 -19.34 -0.45 -8.00
C GLN A 185 -19.09 -0.62 -9.51
N ASN A 186 -18.37 0.32 -10.10
CA ASN A 186 -18.02 0.35 -11.52
C ASN A 186 -16.58 -0.12 -11.79
N ALA A 187 -15.95 -0.79 -10.82
CA ALA A 187 -14.57 -1.24 -10.97
C ALA A 187 -14.37 -2.06 -12.25
N SER A 188 -13.41 -1.64 -13.05
CA SER A 188 -13.02 -2.27 -14.32
C SER A 188 -11.91 -3.31 -14.15
N VAL A 189 -11.40 -3.47 -12.91
CA VAL A 189 -10.39 -4.43 -12.50
C VAL A 189 -10.75 -4.98 -11.11
N PRO A 190 -10.54 -6.29 -10.84
CA PRO A 190 -10.77 -6.82 -9.50
C PRO A 190 -9.82 -6.21 -8.48
N VAL A 191 -10.36 -5.78 -7.33
CA VAL A 191 -9.55 -5.38 -6.18
C VAL A 191 -9.06 -6.63 -5.45
N ALA A 192 -7.77 -6.86 -5.44
CA ALA A 192 -7.15 -8.00 -4.78
C ALA A 192 -6.58 -7.67 -3.40
N TYR A 193 -6.24 -6.40 -3.18
CA TYR A 193 -5.76 -5.89 -1.89
C TYR A 193 -6.34 -4.50 -1.61
N LEU A 194 -6.65 -4.24 -0.35
CA LEU A 194 -7.23 -2.97 0.11
C LEU A 194 -6.34 -2.36 1.20
N HIS A 195 -5.85 -1.17 0.96
CA HIS A 195 -5.36 -0.31 2.04
C HIS A 195 -6.54 0.42 2.67
N MET A 196 -6.91 0.04 3.88
CA MET A 196 -8.02 0.69 4.58
C MET A 196 -7.56 2.01 5.17
N LYS A 197 -8.11 3.08 4.61
CA LYS A 197 -7.93 4.47 5.06
C LYS A 197 -9.28 5.13 5.20
N ASP A 198 -9.40 6.08 6.10
CA ASP A 198 -10.51 7.02 6.12
C ASP A 198 -9.96 8.45 6.14
N GLY A 199 -10.78 9.39 5.78
CA GLY A 199 -10.34 10.77 5.70
C GLY A 199 -11.45 11.77 5.51
N SER A 200 -11.13 13.03 5.71
CA SER A 200 -12.03 14.16 5.52
C SER A 200 -11.29 15.34 4.89
N ILE A 201 -12.05 16.30 4.36
CA ILE A 201 -11.49 17.57 3.89
C ILE A 201 -11.93 18.68 4.82
N HIS A 202 -10.97 19.33 5.46
CA HIS A 202 -11.20 20.57 6.19
C HIS A 202 -9.96 21.49 6.10
N ASP A 203 -10.17 22.77 6.23
CA ASP A 203 -9.13 23.82 6.15
C ASP A 203 -8.26 23.76 4.87
N GLY A 204 -8.82 23.24 3.77
CA GLY A 204 -8.12 23.09 2.48
C GLY A 204 -7.15 21.92 2.40
N TYR A 205 -7.20 21.00 3.38
CA TYR A 205 -6.38 19.78 3.43
C TYR A 205 -7.25 18.54 3.52
N ILE A 206 -6.74 17.44 2.96
CA ILE A 206 -7.23 16.09 3.18
C ILE A 206 -6.48 15.53 4.39
N TRP A 207 -7.23 15.18 5.41
CA TRP A 207 -6.74 14.59 6.65
C TRP A 207 -7.02 13.09 6.66
N ASN A 208 -6.11 12.30 7.21
CA ASN A 208 -6.40 10.93 7.57
C ASN A 208 -7.19 10.93 8.89
N GLU A 209 -8.26 10.14 8.94
CA GLU A 209 -9.15 10.02 10.09
C GLU A 209 -9.22 8.55 10.54
N PRO A 210 -9.46 8.27 11.81
CA PRO A 210 -9.76 6.91 12.24
C PRO A 210 -10.93 6.34 11.44
N ILE A 211 -10.88 5.04 11.11
CA ILE A 211 -11.92 4.37 10.31
C ILE A 211 -13.30 4.58 10.94
N GLY A 212 -14.22 5.10 10.14
CA GLY A 212 -15.60 5.43 10.54
C GLY A 212 -15.77 6.83 11.15
N GLN A 213 -14.71 7.62 11.26
CA GLN A 213 -14.77 9.03 11.69
C GLN A 213 -14.60 9.99 10.52
N GLY A 214 -14.13 9.51 9.37
CA GLY A 214 -14.05 10.28 8.14
C GLY A 214 -15.35 10.25 7.33
N VAL A 215 -15.23 10.51 6.04
CA VAL A 215 -16.39 10.61 5.13
C VAL A 215 -16.49 9.44 4.15
N PHE A 216 -15.61 8.44 4.23
CA PHE A 216 -15.61 7.34 3.27
C PHE A 216 -16.78 6.38 3.54
N PRO A 217 -17.58 6.04 2.52
CA PRO A 217 -18.81 5.27 2.67
C PRO A 217 -18.52 3.77 2.81
N TYR A 218 -17.80 3.34 3.85
CA TYR A 218 -17.34 1.97 4.06
C TYR A 218 -18.42 0.91 3.90
N PRO A 219 -19.65 1.05 4.43
CA PRO A 219 -20.68 0.03 4.21
C PRO A 219 -21.00 -0.20 2.73
N ALA A 220 -21.05 0.86 1.93
CA ALA A 220 -21.33 0.75 0.49
C ALA A 220 -20.11 0.24 -0.30
N MET A 221 -18.89 0.66 0.10
CA MET A 221 -17.64 0.17 -0.48
C MET A 221 -17.46 -1.34 -0.24
N LEU A 222 -17.66 -1.80 0.99
CA LEU A 222 -17.57 -3.23 1.32
C LEU A 222 -18.62 -4.05 0.59
N ALA A 223 -19.86 -3.54 0.47
CA ALA A 223 -20.89 -4.19 -0.33
C ALA A 223 -20.53 -4.28 -1.83
N ALA A 224 -19.80 -3.30 -2.38
CA ALA A 224 -19.29 -3.37 -3.74
C ALA A 224 -18.22 -4.46 -3.89
N LEU A 225 -17.25 -4.50 -2.97
CA LEU A 225 -16.20 -5.53 -2.93
C LEU A 225 -16.77 -6.94 -2.72
N GLU A 226 -17.81 -7.09 -1.89
CA GLU A 226 -18.49 -8.37 -1.69
C GLU A 226 -19.10 -8.90 -2.98
N ARG A 227 -19.67 -8.03 -3.83
CA ARG A 227 -20.20 -8.42 -5.14
C ARG A 227 -19.12 -8.90 -6.11
N GLN A 228 -17.89 -8.41 -6.01
CA GLN A 228 -16.77 -8.94 -6.81
C GLN A 228 -16.48 -10.40 -6.46
N GLY A 229 -16.62 -10.76 -5.18
CA GLY A 229 -16.23 -12.08 -4.68
C GLY A 229 -14.71 -12.27 -4.62
N GLY A 230 -14.28 -13.53 -4.49
CA GLY A 230 -12.84 -13.86 -4.45
C GLY A 230 -12.22 -13.68 -3.06
N THR A 231 -10.90 -13.57 -3.01
CA THR A 231 -10.13 -13.32 -1.78
C THR A 231 -9.60 -11.90 -1.79
N LEU A 232 -9.91 -11.15 -0.74
CA LEU A 232 -9.43 -9.78 -0.53
C LEU A 232 -8.42 -9.77 0.62
N GLY A 233 -7.18 -9.39 0.32
CA GLY A 233 -6.21 -8.99 1.34
C GLY A 233 -6.50 -7.56 1.78
N CYS A 234 -6.23 -7.24 3.05
CA CYS A 234 -6.36 -5.85 3.51
C CYS A 234 -5.36 -5.51 4.62
N ALA A 235 -4.89 -4.28 4.59
CA ALA A 235 -4.11 -3.69 5.66
C ALA A 235 -4.73 -2.38 6.15
N LEU A 236 -4.67 -2.16 7.45
CA LEU A 236 -5.01 -0.88 8.04
C LEU A 236 -3.86 0.08 7.81
N GLU A 237 -4.05 1.05 6.93
CA GLU A 237 -3.06 2.07 6.60
C GLU A 237 -3.62 3.47 6.86
N MET A 238 -3.29 4.05 8.01
CA MET A 238 -3.73 5.37 8.45
C MET A 238 -2.54 6.19 8.94
N PRO A 239 -1.71 6.72 8.04
CA PRO A 239 -0.55 7.50 8.45
C PRO A 239 -0.99 8.88 8.97
N MET A 240 -1.12 9.01 10.29
CA MET A 240 -1.51 10.25 10.98
C MET A 240 -0.39 11.31 10.98
N SER A 241 0.76 11.01 10.36
CA SER A 241 1.93 11.88 10.34
C SER A 241 1.92 12.96 9.26
N PHE A 242 0.87 13.06 8.47
CA PHE A 242 0.73 14.11 7.46
C PHE A 242 -0.72 14.36 7.05
N CYS A 243 -0.97 15.54 6.50
CA CYS A 243 -2.14 15.85 5.70
C CYS A 243 -1.71 16.36 4.32
N VAL A 244 -2.63 16.40 3.36
CA VAL A 244 -2.32 16.73 1.96
C VAL A 244 -3.17 17.89 1.48
N SER A 245 -2.54 18.93 0.91
CA SER A 245 -3.24 20.07 0.33
C SER A 245 -4.14 19.65 -0.84
N VAL A 246 -5.41 20.04 -0.82
CA VAL A 246 -6.34 19.82 -1.94
C VAL A 246 -5.90 20.56 -3.20
N ARG A 247 -5.24 21.71 -3.04
CA ARG A 247 -4.89 22.61 -4.14
C ARG A 247 -3.80 22.03 -5.06
N ASP A 248 -2.72 21.54 -4.46
CA ASP A 248 -1.48 21.18 -5.18
C ASP A 248 -0.92 19.80 -4.82
N LEU A 249 -1.63 19.06 -3.96
CA LEU A 249 -1.27 17.74 -3.45
C LEU A 249 0.06 17.71 -2.68
N SER A 250 0.52 18.86 -2.19
CA SER A 250 1.70 18.94 -1.34
C SER A 250 1.44 18.36 0.05
N PHE A 251 2.44 17.72 0.62
CA PHE A 251 2.39 17.13 1.96
C PHE A 251 2.73 18.18 3.01
N ARG A 252 1.95 18.20 4.08
CA ARG A 252 2.27 18.87 5.33
C ARG A 252 2.49 17.82 6.40
N PHE A 253 3.75 17.65 6.83
CA PHE A 253 4.11 16.68 7.85
C PHE A 253 3.70 17.18 9.25
N LEU A 254 3.32 16.21 10.07
CA LEU A 254 2.84 16.38 11.44
C LEU A 254 3.70 15.51 12.37
N GLU A 255 3.72 15.85 13.64
CA GLU A 255 4.37 15.06 14.69
C GLU A 255 3.32 14.52 15.65
N PRO A 256 2.62 13.41 15.29
CA PRO A 256 1.60 12.85 16.16
C PRO A 256 2.24 12.27 17.43
N SER A 257 1.58 12.44 18.56
CA SER A 257 1.94 11.75 19.79
C SER A 257 1.67 10.24 19.68
N ASP A 258 2.31 9.44 20.52
CA ASP A 258 2.02 8.00 20.55
C ASP A 258 0.52 7.71 20.83
N GLU A 259 -0.14 8.53 21.67
CA GLU A 259 -1.58 8.41 21.91
C GLU A 259 -2.42 8.60 20.64
N GLN A 260 -2.06 9.57 19.79
CA GLN A 260 -2.72 9.80 18.50
C GLN A 260 -2.47 8.67 17.50
N LEU A 261 -1.32 7.98 17.60
CA LEU A 261 -1.03 6.82 16.75
C LEU A 261 -1.77 5.54 17.21
N TYR A 262 -2.23 5.48 18.47
CA TYR A 262 -2.98 4.34 19.02
C TYR A 262 -4.50 4.51 18.94
N ALA A 263 -4.99 5.73 18.70
CA ALA A 263 -6.41 6.02 18.60
C ALA A 263 -7.03 5.47 17.32
#